data_6553e16d839a6e0e8fa622b27d7f1422
#
_entry.id   6553e16d839a6e0e8fa622b27d7f1422
#
_cell.length_a   1.000
_cell.length_b   1.000
_cell.length_c   1.000
_cell.angle_alpha   90.00
_cell.angle_beta   90.00
_cell.angle_gamma   90.00
#
_symmetry.space_group_name_H-M   'P 1'
#
loop_
_entity.id
_entity.type
_entity.pdbx_description
1 polymer ?
#
loop_
_entity_poly.entity_id
_entity_poly.type
_entity_poly.pdbx_seq_one_letter_code
_entity_poly.pdbx_strand_id
1 'polypeptide(L)'
;MVILTIVATIASGMVWQQNRAIQVEAAERARTQSAWILAGALDWARLILREDQRVNESRQRNGQQAYDGLDEPWATPLAEARLSAFLAADRDNNADDGSGPEAFLSGSIVDAQSHWNLRNLIAPDGKVVPLEMEALRTLVDLAGAPADAAERIAAALRDAWAPLVDAGSARTRPVAPARLMDLAWLGIEPETLARLEPWVTLLPVRTSVNVNTAPREAIVAAIDKLDLGTAERLVQQRQRQPFESLAAVQAQLPPNTPLDAARLSVTTRWFVVSGRLRLDERVLEERSLVERRDNADVVVRRRERINLSEPR
;
A
#
# COMPACT_ATOMS: atom_id res chain seq x y z
N MET A 1 -63.04 21.05 3.10
CA MET A 1 -62.26 19.98 2.43
C MET A 1 -60.90 20.50 1.90
N VAL A 2 -60.86 21.55 1.05
CA VAL A 2 -59.62 22.09 0.44
C VAL A 2 -58.56 22.49 1.47
N ILE A 3 -58.92 23.21 2.54
CA ILE A 3 -57.96 23.62 3.58
C ILE A 3 -57.35 22.42 4.29
N LEU A 4 -58.14 21.39 4.56
CA LEU A 4 -57.67 20.17 5.22
C LEU A 4 -56.67 19.39 4.32
N THR A 5 -56.90 19.38 3.02
CA THR A 5 -55.98 18.77 2.05
C THR A 5 -54.66 19.54 1.98
N ILE A 6 -54.69 20.87 1.97
CA ILE A 6 -53.49 21.71 1.97
C ILE A 6 -52.67 21.50 3.26
N VAL A 7 -53.33 21.50 4.41
CA VAL A 7 -52.64 21.25 5.70
C VAL A 7 -52.00 19.86 5.73
N ALA A 8 -52.70 18.82 5.24
CA ALA A 8 -52.18 17.47 5.19
C ALA A 8 -50.97 17.33 4.24
N THR A 9 -51.00 17.99 3.08
CA THR A 9 -49.85 17.97 2.14
C THR A 9 -48.64 18.71 2.71
N ILE A 10 -48.83 19.85 3.38
CA ILE A 10 -47.76 20.58 4.04
C ILE A 10 -47.16 19.75 5.18
N ALA A 11 -48.01 19.16 6.04
CA ALA A 11 -47.55 18.30 7.13
C ALA A 11 -46.76 17.06 6.61
N SER A 12 -47.27 16.41 5.56
CA SER A 12 -46.56 15.27 4.92
C SER A 12 -45.22 15.70 4.34
N GLY A 13 -45.13 16.87 3.72
CA GLY A 13 -43.89 17.44 3.21
C GLY A 13 -42.87 17.71 4.33
N MET A 14 -43.31 18.25 5.46
CA MET A 14 -42.46 18.48 6.65
C MET A 14 -41.94 17.17 7.24
N VAL A 15 -42.81 16.18 7.42
CA VAL A 15 -42.40 14.85 7.93
C VAL A 15 -41.38 14.18 7.00
N TRP A 16 -41.60 14.25 5.68
CA TRP A 16 -40.64 13.71 4.71
C TRP A 16 -39.28 14.43 4.78
N GLN A 17 -39.29 15.75 4.87
CA GLN A 17 -38.08 16.57 4.98
C GLN A 17 -37.33 16.28 6.29
N GLN A 18 -38.06 16.11 7.40
CA GLN A 18 -37.49 15.76 8.70
C GLN A 18 -36.88 14.37 8.69
N ASN A 19 -37.54 13.35 8.11
CA ASN A 19 -37.00 12.01 7.97
C ASN A 19 -35.74 12.03 7.13
N ARG A 20 -35.70 12.79 6.04
CA ARG A 20 -34.52 12.93 5.21
C ARG A 20 -33.35 13.58 5.98
N ALA A 21 -33.63 14.62 6.76
CA ALA A 21 -32.62 15.28 7.60
C ALA A 21 -32.02 14.32 8.64
N ILE A 22 -32.86 13.51 9.30
CA ILE A 22 -32.41 12.48 10.26
C ILE A 22 -31.52 11.44 9.57
N GLN A 23 -31.90 10.96 8.38
CA GLN A 23 -31.08 10.00 7.63
C GLN A 23 -29.73 10.57 7.22
N VAL A 24 -29.70 11.83 6.77
CA VAL A 24 -28.44 12.52 6.42
C VAL A 24 -27.55 12.68 7.65
N GLU A 25 -28.14 13.13 8.78
CA GLU A 25 -27.39 13.28 10.03
C GLU A 25 -26.83 11.94 10.53
N ALA A 26 -27.62 10.87 10.50
CA ALA A 26 -27.17 9.53 10.87
C ALA A 26 -26.04 9.04 9.97
N ALA A 27 -26.13 9.29 8.65
CA ALA A 27 -25.06 8.94 7.71
C ALA A 27 -23.76 9.73 7.95
N GLU A 28 -23.87 11.03 8.25
CA GLU A 28 -22.69 11.86 8.57
C GLU A 28 -22.04 11.48 9.91
N ARG A 29 -22.84 11.12 10.92
CA ARG A 29 -22.32 10.59 12.19
C ARG A 29 -21.58 9.27 11.97
N ALA A 30 -22.18 8.32 11.25
CA ALA A 30 -21.55 7.05 10.93
C ALA A 30 -20.26 7.23 10.14
N ARG A 31 -20.23 8.16 9.18
CA ARG A 31 -19.04 8.52 8.40
C ARG A 31 -17.91 9.06 9.29
N THR A 32 -18.26 9.95 10.21
CA THR A 32 -17.29 10.54 11.14
C THR A 32 -16.76 9.50 12.11
N GLN A 33 -17.61 8.67 12.70
CA GLN A 33 -17.21 7.58 13.58
C GLN A 33 -16.27 6.60 12.86
N SER A 34 -16.62 6.17 11.65
CA SER A 34 -15.78 5.28 10.85
C SER A 34 -14.42 5.90 10.56
N ALA A 35 -14.35 7.19 10.29
CA ALA A 35 -13.10 7.90 10.06
C ALA A 35 -12.20 7.90 11.31
N TRP A 36 -12.77 8.10 12.49
CA TRP A 36 -12.01 8.05 13.75
C TRP A 36 -11.50 6.65 14.07
N ILE A 37 -12.32 5.62 13.86
CA ILE A 37 -11.93 4.22 14.09
C ILE A 37 -10.77 3.83 13.18
N LEU A 38 -10.88 4.13 11.87
CA LEU A 38 -9.81 3.83 10.91
C LEU A 38 -8.53 4.64 11.18
N ALA A 39 -8.67 5.89 11.65
CA ALA A 39 -7.50 6.68 12.06
C ALA A 39 -6.81 6.05 13.28
N GLY A 40 -7.57 5.59 14.28
CA GLY A 40 -7.02 4.87 15.43
C GLY A 40 -6.33 3.56 15.04
N ALA A 41 -6.92 2.80 14.10
CA ALA A 41 -6.30 1.58 13.57
C ALA A 41 -4.97 1.88 12.86
N LEU A 42 -4.90 2.98 12.09
CA LEU A 42 -3.66 3.42 11.46
C LEU A 42 -2.60 3.83 12.51
N ASP A 43 -3.00 4.55 13.56
CA ASP A 43 -2.07 4.96 14.61
C ASP A 43 -1.54 3.75 15.39
N TRP A 44 -2.37 2.72 15.58
CA TRP A 44 -1.92 1.46 16.16
C TRP A 44 -0.92 0.72 15.26
N ALA A 45 -1.18 0.64 13.96
CA ALA A 45 -0.23 0.08 12.99
C ALA A 45 1.11 0.84 12.99
N ARG A 46 1.07 2.18 13.09
CA ARG A 46 2.28 3.02 13.23
C ARG A 46 3.05 2.70 14.51
N LEU A 47 2.36 2.37 15.60
CA LEU A 47 3.00 1.97 16.86
C LEU A 47 3.74 0.63 16.70
N ILE A 48 3.13 -0.34 16.02
CA ILE A 48 3.77 -1.63 15.71
C ILE A 48 5.06 -1.40 14.89
N LEU A 49 4.99 -0.60 13.83
CA LEU A 49 6.16 -0.28 12.99
C LEU A 49 7.26 0.50 13.74
N ARG A 50 6.89 1.33 14.73
CA ARG A 50 7.86 1.99 15.60
C ARG A 50 8.58 1.03 16.52
N GLU A 51 7.83 0.09 17.10
CA GLU A 51 8.43 -0.90 17.99
C GLU A 51 9.34 -1.84 17.23
N ASP A 52 8.95 -2.27 16.04
CA ASP A 52 9.78 -3.03 15.13
C ASP A 52 11.10 -2.31 14.78
N GLN A 53 11.05 -1.03 14.47
CA GLN A 53 12.26 -0.21 14.25
C GLN A 53 13.18 -0.19 15.48
N ARG A 54 12.62 -0.09 16.69
CA ARG A 54 13.42 -0.15 17.93
C ARG A 54 14.10 -1.49 18.12
N VAL A 55 13.43 -2.58 17.78
CA VAL A 55 14.01 -3.91 17.80
C VAL A 55 15.17 -4.00 16.82
N ASN A 56 15.01 -3.51 15.60
CA ASN A 56 16.04 -3.47 14.58
C ASN A 56 17.25 -2.60 14.99
N GLU A 57 17.01 -1.44 15.59
CA GLU A 57 18.08 -0.59 16.16
C GLU A 57 18.79 -1.28 17.35
N SER A 58 18.07 -2.07 18.15
CA SER A 58 18.66 -2.84 19.25
C SER A 58 19.54 -3.97 18.71
N ARG A 59 19.10 -4.68 17.65
CA ARG A 59 19.91 -5.69 16.95
C ARG A 59 21.23 -5.07 16.46
N GLN A 60 21.16 -3.93 15.77
CA GLN A 60 22.36 -3.22 15.28
C GLN A 60 23.32 -2.81 16.39
N ARG A 61 22.81 -2.28 17.51
CA ARG A 61 23.64 -1.93 18.68
C ARG A 61 24.35 -3.12 19.29
N ASN A 62 23.76 -4.32 19.17
CA ASN A 62 24.32 -5.57 19.65
C ASN A 62 25.21 -6.28 18.60
N GLY A 63 25.53 -5.60 17.49
CA GLY A 63 26.36 -6.15 16.40
C GLY A 63 25.66 -7.15 15.50
N GLN A 64 24.33 -7.27 15.61
CA GLN A 64 23.51 -8.10 14.71
C GLN A 64 23.02 -7.27 13.53
N GLN A 65 22.65 -7.94 12.44
CA GLN A 65 22.07 -7.29 11.28
C GLN A 65 20.57 -7.02 11.50
N ALA A 66 20.09 -5.87 11.07
CA ALA A 66 18.67 -5.59 10.98
C ALA A 66 18.12 -6.15 9.68
N TYR A 67 16.93 -6.73 9.74
CA TYR A 67 16.17 -7.14 8.57
C TYR A 67 14.68 -6.90 8.81
N ASP A 68 13.91 -6.83 7.73
CA ASP A 68 12.44 -6.82 7.76
C ASP A 68 11.94 -8.05 6.99
N GLY A 69 11.17 -8.90 7.66
CA GLY A 69 10.70 -10.18 7.14
C GLY A 69 9.25 -10.48 7.46
N LEU A 70 8.71 -11.53 6.81
CA LEU A 70 7.32 -11.97 7.02
C LEU A 70 7.11 -12.73 8.34
N ASP A 71 8.18 -13.04 9.05
CA ASP A 71 8.19 -13.65 10.39
C ASP A 71 8.01 -12.62 11.51
N GLU A 72 8.04 -11.34 11.20
CA GLU A 72 7.94 -10.26 12.19
C GLU A 72 6.47 -9.92 12.53
N PRO A 73 6.21 -9.38 13.75
CA PRO A 73 4.84 -9.11 14.22
C PRO A 73 4.01 -8.21 13.30
N TRP A 74 4.64 -7.25 12.62
CA TRP A 74 3.94 -6.35 11.71
C TRP A 74 3.34 -7.07 10.49
N ALA A 75 3.94 -8.18 10.05
CA ALA A 75 3.48 -8.94 8.88
C ALA A 75 2.24 -9.82 9.18
N THR A 76 1.88 -9.98 10.46
CA THR A 76 0.71 -10.76 10.87
C THR A 76 -0.57 -9.93 10.68
N PRO A 77 -1.50 -10.35 9.79
CA PRO A 77 -2.75 -9.62 9.61
C PRO A 77 -3.61 -9.65 10.88
N LEU A 78 -4.27 -8.54 11.17
CA LEU A 78 -5.31 -8.48 12.18
C LEU A 78 -6.59 -9.13 11.62
N ALA A 79 -6.96 -10.29 12.16
CA ALA A 79 -8.22 -10.96 11.84
C ALA A 79 -9.41 -10.06 12.20
N GLU A 80 -10.55 -10.26 11.50
CA GLU A 80 -11.76 -9.50 11.80
C GLU A 80 -12.22 -9.78 13.24
N ALA A 81 -12.28 -8.73 14.06
CA ALA A 81 -12.69 -8.77 15.44
C ALA A 81 -13.69 -7.66 15.75
N ARG A 82 -14.60 -7.91 16.70
CA ARG A 82 -15.52 -6.87 17.18
C ARG A 82 -14.71 -5.72 17.79
N LEU A 83 -15.10 -4.50 17.48
CA LEU A 83 -14.43 -3.31 17.99
C LEU A 83 -14.52 -3.23 19.54
N SER A 84 -15.64 -3.68 20.14
CA SER A 84 -15.80 -3.77 21.60
C SER A 84 -14.78 -4.71 22.23
N ALA A 85 -14.47 -5.85 21.60
CA ALA A 85 -13.45 -6.78 22.08
C ALA A 85 -12.04 -6.18 21.99
N PHE A 86 -11.77 -5.37 20.96
CA PHE A 86 -10.51 -4.67 20.81
C PHE A 86 -10.33 -3.57 21.86
N LEU A 87 -11.40 -2.81 22.17
CA LEU A 87 -11.39 -1.77 23.18
C LEU A 87 -11.41 -2.32 24.61
N ALA A 88 -12.03 -3.48 24.85
CA ALA A 88 -12.06 -4.15 26.15
C ALA A 88 -10.71 -4.77 26.55
N ALA A 89 -9.78 -4.95 25.61
CA ALA A 89 -8.40 -5.33 25.92
C ALA A 89 -7.64 -4.22 26.66
N ASP A 90 -8.13 -2.99 26.62
CA ASP A 90 -7.67 -1.87 27.47
C ASP A 90 -8.44 -1.93 28.81
N ARG A 91 -7.78 -2.26 29.88
CA ARG A 91 -8.33 -2.68 31.21
C ARG A 91 -9.26 -1.67 31.88
N ASP A 92 -9.33 -0.45 31.39
CA ASP A 92 -10.10 0.66 32.01
C ASP A 92 -11.43 1.00 31.30
N ASN A 93 -11.79 0.29 30.23
CA ASN A 93 -12.95 0.66 29.41
C ASN A 93 -14.12 -0.33 29.61
N ASN A 94 -15.02 0.02 30.51
CA ASN A 94 -16.25 -0.73 30.84
C ASN A 94 -17.39 -0.40 29.84
N ALA A 95 -17.09 -0.22 28.55
CA ALA A 95 -17.98 0.33 27.54
C ALA A 95 -18.76 -0.73 26.74
N ASP A 96 -19.10 -1.87 27.32
CA ASP A 96 -19.96 -2.86 26.67
C ASP A 96 -21.37 -2.87 27.30
N ASP A 97 -22.16 -1.85 26.98
CA ASP A 97 -23.59 -1.82 27.30
C ASP A 97 -24.46 -2.41 26.16
N GLY A 98 -23.85 -2.95 25.11
CA GLY A 98 -24.54 -3.64 24.01
C GLY A 98 -25.43 -2.75 23.13
N SER A 99 -25.44 -1.42 23.35
CA SER A 99 -26.34 -0.49 22.66
C SER A 99 -25.76 0.18 21.41
N GLY A 100 -24.48 -0.05 21.14
CA GLY A 100 -23.79 0.50 19.97
C GLY A 100 -23.95 -0.33 18.69
N PRO A 101 -23.74 0.27 17.49
CA PRO A 101 -23.76 -0.46 16.23
C PRO A 101 -22.67 -1.55 16.22
N GLU A 102 -22.98 -2.70 15.63
CA GLU A 102 -22.01 -3.78 15.47
C GLU A 102 -20.89 -3.36 14.53
N ALA A 103 -19.73 -3.11 15.08
CA ALA A 103 -18.54 -2.71 14.32
C ALA A 103 -17.48 -3.80 14.39
N PHE A 104 -16.94 -4.18 13.23
CA PHE A 104 -15.85 -5.14 13.09
C PHE A 104 -14.67 -4.48 12.40
N LEU A 105 -13.50 -4.65 12.97
CA LEU A 105 -12.25 -4.12 12.45
C LEU A 105 -11.33 -5.27 12.03
N SER A 106 -10.72 -5.15 10.86
CA SER A 106 -9.62 -5.98 10.40
C SER A 106 -8.56 -5.10 9.73
N GLY A 107 -7.36 -5.63 9.54
CA GLY A 107 -6.31 -4.85 8.91
C GLY A 107 -5.06 -5.65 8.60
N SER A 108 -4.18 -5.06 7.81
CA SER A 108 -2.88 -5.63 7.49
C SER A 108 -1.85 -4.54 7.27
N ILE A 109 -0.60 -4.89 7.50
CA ILE A 109 0.57 -4.11 7.12
C ILE A 109 1.32 -4.94 6.09
N VAL A 110 1.61 -4.34 4.94
CA VAL A 110 2.32 -5.00 3.84
C VAL A 110 3.54 -4.15 3.48
N ASP A 111 4.67 -4.81 3.27
CA ASP A 111 5.87 -4.15 2.78
C ASP A 111 5.66 -3.65 1.34
N ALA A 112 5.70 -2.34 1.13
CA ALA A 112 5.56 -1.76 -0.19
C ALA A 112 6.83 -1.94 -1.05
N GLN A 113 7.98 -2.25 -0.45
CA GLN A 113 9.22 -2.60 -1.14
C GLN A 113 9.31 -4.10 -1.47
N SER A 114 8.28 -4.89 -1.17
CA SER A 114 8.14 -6.25 -1.70
C SER A 114 7.94 -6.26 -3.23
N HIS A 115 7.57 -5.14 -3.82
CA HIS A 115 7.31 -4.98 -5.25
C HIS A 115 8.41 -4.14 -5.90
N TRP A 116 8.68 -4.40 -7.18
CA TRP A 116 9.60 -3.57 -7.95
C TRP A 116 8.99 -2.18 -8.18
N ASN A 117 9.79 -1.15 -7.96
CA ASN A 117 9.30 0.22 -7.94
C ASN A 117 9.54 0.94 -9.28
N LEU A 118 8.46 1.30 -9.97
CA LEU A 118 8.50 2.08 -11.22
C LEU A 118 9.29 3.40 -11.12
N ARG A 119 9.41 3.97 -9.92
CA ARG A 119 10.21 5.19 -9.72
C ARG A 119 11.69 4.98 -10.06
N ASN A 120 12.18 3.74 -10.00
CA ASN A 120 13.56 3.40 -10.35
C ASN A 120 13.86 3.58 -11.84
N LEU A 121 12.83 3.47 -12.69
CA LEU A 121 12.95 3.50 -14.14
C LEU A 121 13.54 4.81 -14.68
N ILE A 122 13.24 5.94 -14.02
CA ILE A 122 13.67 7.26 -14.47
C ILE A 122 14.68 7.83 -13.46
N ALA A 123 15.86 8.12 -13.95
CA ALA A 123 16.93 8.76 -13.19
C ALA A 123 16.59 10.24 -12.87
N PRO A 124 17.27 10.87 -11.90
CA PRO A 124 17.04 12.29 -11.56
C PRO A 124 17.28 13.25 -12.73
N ASP A 125 18.10 12.88 -13.70
CA ASP A 125 18.35 13.65 -14.95
C ASP A 125 17.27 13.47 -16.02
N GLY A 126 16.21 12.69 -15.72
CA GLY A 126 15.09 12.41 -16.63
C GLY A 126 15.34 11.30 -17.63
N LYS A 127 16.50 10.63 -17.59
CA LYS A 127 16.80 9.53 -18.50
C LYS A 127 16.27 8.21 -17.97
N VAL A 128 15.90 7.33 -18.90
CA VAL A 128 15.56 5.93 -18.59
C VAL A 128 16.83 5.20 -18.17
N VAL A 129 16.77 4.49 -17.02
CA VAL A 129 17.87 3.65 -16.54
C VAL A 129 17.83 2.31 -17.28
N PRO A 130 18.86 1.94 -18.08
CA PRO A 130 18.82 0.76 -18.95
C PRO A 130 18.54 -0.53 -18.19
N LEU A 131 19.16 -0.73 -17.03
CA LEU A 131 18.98 -1.94 -16.22
C LEU A 131 17.58 -2.06 -15.63
N GLU A 132 16.95 -0.94 -15.29
CA GLU A 132 15.56 -0.92 -14.81
C GLU A 132 14.56 -1.08 -15.97
N MET A 133 14.95 -0.69 -17.19
CA MET A 133 14.15 -0.95 -18.38
C MET A 133 14.09 -2.46 -18.69
N GLU A 134 15.21 -3.19 -18.56
CA GLU A 134 15.24 -4.65 -18.69
C GLU A 134 14.39 -5.33 -17.60
N ALA A 135 14.46 -4.84 -16.36
CA ALA A 135 13.61 -5.31 -15.28
C ALA A 135 12.12 -5.16 -15.59
N LEU A 136 11.71 -4.00 -16.13
CA LEU A 136 10.31 -3.76 -16.52
C LEU A 136 9.89 -4.68 -17.67
N ARG A 137 10.72 -4.88 -18.69
CA ARG A 137 10.45 -5.83 -19.79
C ARG A 137 10.23 -7.24 -19.25
N THR A 138 11.10 -7.69 -18.37
CA THR A 138 10.96 -9.01 -17.73
C THR A 138 9.63 -9.14 -16.98
N LEU A 139 9.21 -8.12 -16.23
CA LEU A 139 7.92 -8.13 -15.54
C LEU A 139 6.73 -8.10 -16.49
N VAL A 140 6.81 -7.34 -17.58
CA VAL A 140 5.79 -7.30 -18.65
C VAL A 140 5.63 -8.67 -19.30
N ASP A 141 6.74 -9.34 -19.63
CA ASP A 141 6.73 -10.70 -20.19
C ASP A 141 6.13 -11.71 -19.22
N LEU A 142 6.53 -11.70 -17.95
CA LEU A 142 5.99 -12.57 -16.90
C LEU A 142 4.49 -12.33 -16.67
N ALA A 143 4.04 -11.08 -16.80
CA ALA A 143 2.63 -10.71 -16.69
C ALA A 143 1.78 -11.13 -17.91
N GLY A 144 2.41 -11.57 -19.01
CA GLY A 144 1.72 -11.78 -20.27
C GLY A 144 1.04 -10.53 -20.79
N ALA A 145 1.62 -9.36 -20.51
CA ALA A 145 1.14 -8.07 -20.99
C ALA A 145 1.65 -7.79 -22.43
N PRO A 146 1.11 -6.79 -23.14
CA PRO A 146 1.56 -6.45 -24.49
C PRO A 146 3.06 -6.11 -24.50
N ALA A 147 3.80 -6.62 -25.50
CA ALA A 147 5.25 -6.50 -25.59
C ALA A 147 5.76 -5.04 -25.62
N ASP A 148 4.94 -4.10 -26.08
CA ASP A 148 5.26 -2.65 -26.13
C ASP A 148 4.93 -1.92 -24.82
N ALA A 149 4.32 -2.60 -23.83
CA ALA A 149 3.86 -1.98 -22.60
C ALA A 149 5.01 -1.36 -21.79
N ALA A 150 6.19 -2.01 -21.77
CA ALA A 150 7.35 -1.50 -21.06
C ALA A 150 7.83 -0.17 -21.63
N GLU A 151 7.93 -0.05 -22.95
CA GLU A 151 8.34 1.16 -23.68
C GLU A 151 7.34 2.28 -23.50
N ARG A 152 6.03 1.96 -23.56
CA ARG A 152 4.95 2.94 -23.36
C ARG A 152 4.93 3.47 -21.93
N ILE A 153 5.08 2.62 -20.94
CA ILE A 153 5.20 3.02 -19.53
C ILE A 153 6.42 3.92 -19.33
N ALA A 154 7.58 3.53 -19.88
CA ALA A 154 8.80 4.31 -19.76
C ALA A 154 8.69 5.69 -20.41
N ALA A 155 8.09 5.77 -21.60
CA ALA A 155 7.84 7.05 -22.29
C ALA A 155 6.89 7.94 -21.48
N ALA A 156 5.76 7.39 -21.01
CA ALA A 156 4.77 8.11 -20.24
C ALA A 156 5.35 8.66 -18.92
N LEU A 157 6.15 7.88 -18.19
CA LEU A 157 6.78 8.31 -16.95
C LEU A 157 7.89 9.34 -17.18
N ARG A 158 8.70 9.18 -18.24
CA ARG A 158 9.70 10.16 -18.62
C ARG A 158 9.05 11.52 -18.89
N ASP A 159 7.97 11.54 -19.65
CA ASP A 159 7.26 12.77 -19.99
C ASP A 159 6.59 13.41 -18.77
N ALA A 160 6.00 12.58 -17.87
CA ALA A 160 5.38 13.06 -16.65
C ALA A 160 6.39 13.58 -15.60
N TRP A 161 7.62 13.05 -15.58
CA TRP A 161 8.68 13.43 -14.62
C TRP A 161 9.80 14.27 -15.25
N ALA A 162 9.64 14.71 -16.50
CA ALA A 162 10.61 15.58 -17.16
C ALA A 162 10.90 16.83 -16.31
N PRO A 163 12.15 17.29 -16.19
CA PRO A 163 12.47 18.55 -15.54
C PRO A 163 11.68 19.71 -16.17
N LEU A 164 11.21 20.66 -15.37
CA LEU A 164 10.58 21.89 -15.87
C LEU A 164 11.66 22.80 -16.43
N VAL A 165 11.65 23.00 -17.73
CA VAL A 165 12.60 23.88 -18.43
C VAL A 165 12.13 25.33 -18.41
N ASP A 166 10.82 25.55 -18.53
CA ASP A 166 10.19 26.87 -18.50
C ASP A 166 8.71 26.81 -18.05
N ALA A 167 8.08 27.98 -17.85
CA ALA A 167 6.67 28.05 -17.44
C ALA A 167 5.69 27.54 -18.53
N GLY A 168 6.09 27.49 -19.79
CA GLY A 168 5.31 26.95 -20.91
C GLY A 168 5.28 25.44 -20.89
N SER A 169 6.38 24.80 -20.56
CA SER A 169 6.49 23.32 -20.44
C SER A 169 5.60 22.74 -19.33
N ALA A 170 5.33 23.52 -18.27
CA ALA A 170 4.45 23.11 -17.20
C ALA A 170 2.98 22.93 -17.64
N ARG A 171 2.52 23.64 -18.65
CA ARG A 171 1.13 23.59 -19.15
C ARG A 171 0.85 22.39 -20.06
N THR A 172 1.88 21.81 -20.65
CA THR A 172 1.76 20.69 -21.60
C THR A 172 2.18 19.35 -20.98
N ARG A 173 2.80 19.39 -19.79
CA ARG A 173 3.26 18.18 -19.09
C ARG A 173 2.08 17.42 -18.47
N PRO A 174 2.01 16.09 -18.66
CA PRO A 174 1.04 15.26 -17.96
C PRO A 174 1.18 15.35 -16.44
N VAL A 175 0.07 15.18 -15.71
CA VAL A 175 0.10 15.09 -14.25
C VAL A 175 0.90 13.85 -13.87
N ALA A 176 1.89 14.02 -12.97
CA ALA A 176 2.72 12.93 -12.52
C ALA A 176 1.87 11.91 -11.73
N PRO A 177 1.95 10.60 -12.05
CA PRO A 177 1.22 9.58 -11.33
C PRO A 177 1.78 9.43 -9.92
N ALA A 178 0.89 9.16 -8.97
CA ALA A 178 1.22 8.86 -7.58
C ALA A 178 1.02 7.38 -7.23
N ARG A 179 0.28 6.64 -8.07
CA ARG A 179 -0.04 5.21 -7.92
C ARG A 179 0.15 4.50 -9.25
N LEU A 180 0.30 3.17 -9.22
CA LEU A 180 0.39 2.36 -10.43
C LEU A 180 -0.84 2.58 -11.35
N MET A 181 -2.04 2.54 -10.79
CA MET A 181 -3.29 2.68 -11.55
C MET A 181 -3.48 4.08 -12.17
N ASP A 182 -2.78 5.08 -11.68
CA ASP A 182 -2.81 6.43 -12.25
C ASP A 182 -2.19 6.48 -13.65
N LEU A 183 -1.36 5.50 -14.03
CA LEU A 183 -0.82 5.40 -15.39
C LEU A 183 -1.92 5.23 -16.46
N ALA A 184 -3.14 4.89 -16.05
CA ALA A 184 -4.27 4.82 -16.98
C ALA A 184 -4.55 6.17 -17.65
N TRP A 185 -4.40 7.30 -16.93
CA TRP A 185 -4.56 8.62 -17.57
C TRP A 185 -3.38 9.02 -18.48
N LEU A 186 -2.26 8.29 -18.40
CA LEU A 186 -1.12 8.43 -19.31
C LEU A 186 -1.24 7.52 -20.55
N GLY A 187 -2.39 6.83 -20.70
CA GLY A 187 -2.68 5.98 -21.86
C GLY A 187 -2.22 4.54 -21.73
N ILE A 188 -1.94 4.05 -20.51
CA ILE A 188 -1.67 2.64 -20.27
C ILE A 188 -2.98 1.92 -19.92
N GLU A 189 -3.27 0.81 -20.58
CA GLU A 189 -4.51 0.08 -20.40
C GLU A 189 -4.65 -0.43 -18.95
N PRO A 190 -5.84 -0.26 -18.31
CA PRO A 190 -6.10 -0.73 -16.95
C PRO A 190 -5.85 -2.23 -16.78
N GLU A 191 -6.11 -3.03 -17.80
CA GLU A 191 -5.85 -4.47 -17.78
C GLU A 191 -4.35 -4.79 -17.68
N THR A 192 -3.50 -4.06 -18.41
CA THR A 192 -2.04 -4.15 -18.31
C THR A 192 -1.56 -3.78 -16.90
N LEU A 193 -2.10 -2.72 -16.32
CA LEU A 193 -1.77 -2.30 -14.96
C LEU A 193 -2.20 -3.33 -13.93
N ALA A 194 -3.39 -3.91 -14.07
CA ALA A 194 -3.88 -4.96 -13.17
C ALA A 194 -3.02 -6.23 -13.22
N ARG A 195 -2.48 -6.61 -14.38
CA ARG A 195 -1.55 -7.73 -14.53
C ARG A 195 -0.19 -7.48 -13.87
N LEU A 196 0.26 -6.23 -13.85
CA LEU A 196 1.52 -5.82 -13.22
C LEU A 196 1.41 -5.57 -11.71
N GLU A 197 0.21 -5.24 -11.21
CA GLU A 197 -0.05 -4.86 -9.81
C GLU A 197 0.52 -5.86 -8.78
N PRO A 198 0.53 -7.20 -8.99
CA PRO A 198 1.09 -8.14 -8.02
C PRO A 198 2.61 -8.02 -7.80
N TRP A 199 3.33 -7.36 -8.72
CA TRP A 199 4.81 -7.32 -8.70
C TRP A 199 5.40 -5.93 -8.79
N VAL A 200 4.57 -4.93 -9.12
CA VAL A 200 5.00 -3.56 -9.42
C VAL A 200 4.30 -2.57 -8.51
N THR A 201 5.06 -1.64 -7.98
CA THR A 201 4.55 -0.52 -7.18
C THR A 201 5.03 0.82 -7.74
N LEU A 202 4.40 1.90 -7.29
CA LEU A 202 4.88 3.26 -7.51
C LEU A 202 5.01 4.00 -6.18
N LEU A 203 6.25 4.15 -5.73
CA LEU A 203 6.60 4.89 -4.52
C LEU A 203 7.12 6.30 -4.86
N PRO A 204 7.05 7.25 -3.92
CA PRO A 204 7.47 8.64 -4.17
C PRO A 204 8.96 8.81 -4.48
N VAL A 205 9.78 7.89 -4.02
CA VAL A 205 11.24 7.87 -4.18
C VAL A 205 11.72 6.55 -4.76
N ARG A 206 12.94 6.52 -5.26
CA ARG A 206 13.61 5.27 -5.67
C ARG A 206 13.86 4.39 -4.46
N THR A 207 13.61 3.09 -4.60
CA THR A 207 13.77 2.10 -3.52
C THR A 207 14.29 0.78 -4.06
N SER A 208 15.02 0.05 -3.24
CA SER A 208 15.36 -1.35 -3.46
C SER A 208 14.17 -2.28 -3.20
N VAL A 209 14.20 -3.47 -3.77
CA VAL A 209 13.27 -4.56 -3.46
C VAL A 209 13.75 -5.30 -2.22
N ASN A 210 12.87 -5.54 -1.25
CA ASN A 210 13.19 -6.35 -0.07
C ASN A 210 13.05 -7.85 -0.41
N VAL A 211 14.16 -8.58 -0.40
CA VAL A 211 14.18 -10.01 -0.74
C VAL A 211 13.39 -10.86 0.25
N ASN A 212 13.28 -10.43 1.51
CA ASN A 212 12.56 -11.17 2.55
C ASN A 212 11.02 -11.13 2.40
N THR A 213 10.50 -10.20 1.60
CA THR A 213 9.05 -10.02 1.43
C THR A 213 8.59 -10.13 -0.02
N ALA A 214 9.50 -9.93 -0.98
CA ALA A 214 9.18 -9.83 -2.40
C ALA A 214 8.73 -11.17 -3.03
N PRO A 215 7.75 -11.20 -3.95
CA PRO A 215 7.48 -12.36 -4.77
C PRO A 215 8.67 -12.65 -5.70
N ARG A 216 8.78 -13.90 -6.15
CA ARG A 216 9.92 -14.34 -7.00
C ARG A 216 10.08 -13.50 -8.27
N GLU A 217 8.98 -13.03 -8.85
CA GLU A 217 8.97 -12.20 -10.05
C GLU A 217 9.63 -10.83 -9.80
N ALA A 218 9.37 -10.21 -8.65
CA ALA A 218 10.03 -8.97 -8.26
C ALA A 218 11.52 -9.19 -7.93
N ILE A 219 11.90 -10.35 -7.37
CA ILE A 219 13.30 -10.72 -7.14
C ILE A 219 14.03 -10.89 -8.47
N VAL A 220 13.43 -11.57 -9.46
CA VAL A 220 13.99 -11.70 -10.83
C VAL A 220 14.22 -10.34 -11.46
N ALA A 221 13.27 -9.41 -11.32
CA ALA A 221 13.41 -8.05 -11.84
C ALA A 221 14.54 -7.26 -11.13
N ALA A 222 14.76 -7.52 -9.83
CA ALA A 222 15.77 -6.81 -9.04
C ALA A 222 17.21 -7.32 -9.26
N ILE A 223 17.38 -8.56 -9.67
CA ILE A 223 18.69 -9.20 -9.87
C ILE A 223 18.90 -9.51 -11.35
N ASP A 224 19.95 -8.93 -11.94
CA ASP A 224 20.24 -9.11 -13.37
C ASP A 224 20.43 -10.58 -13.75
N LYS A 225 19.76 -11.01 -14.82
CA LYS A 225 19.84 -12.37 -15.41
C LYS A 225 19.51 -13.52 -14.44
N LEU A 226 18.76 -13.24 -13.37
CA LEU A 226 18.29 -14.27 -12.47
C LEU A 226 17.13 -15.06 -13.12
N ASP A 227 17.19 -16.38 -13.04
CA ASP A 227 16.08 -17.24 -13.46
C ASP A 227 15.03 -17.41 -12.34
N LEU A 228 13.79 -17.71 -12.74
CA LEU A 228 12.67 -17.91 -11.80
C LEU A 228 12.90 -19.06 -10.81
N GLY A 229 13.61 -20.12 -11.20
CA GLY A 229 13.89 -21.24 -10.33
C GLY A 229 14.86 -20.87 -9.20
N THR A 230 15.84 -20.03 -9.48
CA THR A 230 16.75 -19.50 -8.45
C THR A 230 16.03 -18.51 -7.54
N ALA A 231 15.17 -17.63 -8.09
CA ALA A 231 14.34 -16.75 -7.27
C ALA A 231 13.39 -17.54 -6.36
N GLU A 232 12.78 -18.60 -6.85
CA GLU A 232 11.92 -19.50 -6.05
C GLU A 232 12.71 -20.14 -4.89
N ARG A 233 13.96 -20.58 -5.13
CA ARG A 233 14.81 -21.10 -4.04
C ARG A 233 15.09 -20.04 -2.96
N LEU A 234 15.30 -18.78 -3.33
CA LEU A 234 15.44 -17.69 -2.36
C LEU A 234 14.16 -17.50 -1.53
N VAL A 235 12.99 -17.53 -2.18
CA VAL A 235 11.69 -17.46 -1.49
C VAL A 235 11.51 -18.63 -0.50
N GLN A 236 11.84 -19.85 -0.90
CA GLN A 236 11.76 -21.02 -0.01
C GLN A 236 12.77 -20.95 1.14
N GLN A 237 13.99 -20.45 0.87
CA GLN A 237 15.01 -20.30 1.90
C GLN A 237 14.58 -19.28 2.97
N ARG A 238 14.06 -18.10 2.58
CA ARG A 238 13.63 -17.08 3.54
C ARG A 238 12.45 -17.53 4.42
N GLN A 239 11.58 -18.44 3.92
CA GLN A 239 10.48 -19.02 4.70
C GLN A 239 10.98 -19.87 5.87
N ARG A 240 12.19 -20.43 5.74
CA ARG A 240 12.85 -21.21 6.82
C ARG A 240 13.66 -20.30 7.73
N GLN A 241 14.37 -19.37 7.13
CA GLN A 241 15.23 -18.41 7.82
C GLN A 241 15.36 -17.14 6.96
N PRO A 242 14.91 -15.99 7.45
CA PRO A 242 15.07 -14.71 6.77
C PRO A 242 16.53 -14.40 6.48
N PHE A 243 16.80 -13.67 5.41
CA PHE A 243 18.13 -13.18 5.10
C PHE A 243 18.45 -11.97 5.96
N GLU A 244 19.48 -12.08 6.78
CA GLU A 244 19.95 -10.96 7.63
C GLU A 244 20.82 -9.97 6.87
N SER A 245 21.37 -10.34 5.70
CA SER A 245 22.24 -9.48 4.90
C SER A 245 22.22 -9.84 3.41
N LEU A 246 22.62 -8.91 2.56
CA LEU A 246 22.85 -9.18 1.13
C LEU A 246 23.98 -10.21 0.89
N ALA A 247 24.94 -10.31 1.79
CA ALA A 247 25.98 -11.35 1.72
C ALA A 247 25.37 -12.76 1.90
N ALA A 248 24.38 -12.91 2.78
CA ALA A 248 23.64 -14.17 2.94
C ALA A 248 22.83 -14.52 1.69
N VAL A 249 22.24 -13.53 1.01
CA VAL A 249 21.56 -13.71 -0.29
C VAL A 249 22.57 -14.12 -1.35
N GLN A 250 23.72 -13.42 -1.44
CA GLN A 250 24.78 -13.70 -2.41
C GLN A 250 25.29 -15.15 -2.32
N ALA A 251 25.38 -15.70 -1.11
CA ALA A 251 25.82 -17.08 -0.88
C ALA A 251 24.85 -18.14 -1.47
N GLN A 252 23.60 -17.77 -1.77
CA GLN A 252 22.60 -18.65 -2.38
C GLN A 252 22.52 -18.52 -3.91
N LEU A 253 23.22 -17.54 -4.47
CA LEU A 253 23.19 -17.27 -5.90
C LEU A 253 24.30 -18.01 -6.66
N PRO A 254 24.12 -18.25 -7.97
CA PRO A 254 25.18 -18.78 -8.82
C PRO A 254 26.44 -17.90 -8.76
N PRO A 255 27.62 -18.49 -8.93
CA PRO A 255 28.86 -17.73 -9.04
C PRO A 255 28.75 -16.64 -10.13
N ASN A 256 29.29 -15.46 -9.86
CA ASN A 256 29.26 -14.30 -10.77
C ASN A 256 27.89 -13.65 -11.01
N THR A 257 26.90 -13.86 -10.13
CA THR A 257 25.68 -13.07 -10.11
C THR A 257 25.87 -11.86 -9.18
N PRO A 258 26.15 -10.65 -9.70
CA PRO A 258 26.40 -9.48 -8.84
C PRO A 258 25.08 -9.00 -8.22
N LEU A 259 25.11 -8.66 -6.93
CA LEU A 259 24.03 -7.95 -6.28
C LEU A 259 24.30 -6.45 -6.23
N ASP A 260 23.29 -5.67 -6.55
CA ASP A 260 23.31 -4.22 -6.41
C ASP A 260 22.45 -3.80 -5.19
N ALA A 261 23.08 -3.24 -4.18
CA ALA A 261 22.40 -2.73 -2.98
C ALA A 261 21.43 -1.56 -3.26
N ALA A 262 21.55 -0.90 -4.42
CA ALA A 262 20.56 0.08 -4.85
C ALA A 262 19.26 -0.57 -5.34
N ARG A 263 19.30 -1.84 -5.74
CA ARG A 263 18.17 -2.57 -6.31
C ARG A 263 17.59 -3.63 -5.38
N LEU A 264 18.39 -4.19 -4.47
CA LEU A 264 18.00 -5.24 -3.54
C LEU A 264 18.36 -4.87 -2.11
N SER A 265 17.50 -5.21 -1.16
CA SER A 265 17.69 -5.00 0.27
C SER A 265 17.15 -6.19 1.07
N VAL A 266 17.49 -6.24 2.34
CA VAL A 266 16.87 -7.12 3.36
C VAL A 266 16.01 -6.32 4.34
N THR A 267 15.92 -4.99 4.15
CA THR A 267 15.14 -4.07 4.98
C THR A 267 14.19 -3.23 4.13
N THR A 268 13.16 -2.68 4.76
CA THR A 268 12.18 -1.80 4.12
C THR A 268 11.94 -0.54 4.93
N ARG A 269 11.54 0.55 4.26
CA ARG A 269 11.09 1.81 4.86
C ARG A 269 9.64 2.12 4.52
N TRP A 270 9.05 1.44 3.54
CA TRP A 270 7.75 1.78 3.01
C TRP A 270 6.76 0.65 3.23
N PHE A 271 5.62 0.98 3.82
CA PHE A 271 4.57 0.02 4.11
C PHE A 271 3.22 0.54 3.61
N VAL A 272 2.37 -0.38 3.21
CA VAL A 272 0.94 -0.13 2.99
C VAL A 272 0.19 -0.68 4.19
N VAL A 273 -0.48 0.20 4.92
CA VAL A 273 -1.38 -0.15 6.02
C VAL A 273 -2.79 -0.14 5.48
N SER A 274 -3.48 -1.27 5.53
CA SER A 274 -4.87 -1.41 5.17
C SER A 274 -5.71 -1.63 6.43
N GLY A 275 -6.73 -0.79 6.61
CA GLY A 275 -7.75 -0.95 7.64
C GLY A 275 -9.12 -1.13 6.99
N ARG A 276 -9.85 -2.18 7.39
CA ARG A 276 -11.19 -2.48 6.92
C ARG A 276 -12.15 -2.46 8.12
N LEU A 277 -13.12 -1.57 8.05
CA LEU A 277 -14.18 -1.44 9.03
C LEU A 277 -15.50 -1.89 8.41
N ARG A 278 -16.16 -2.87 9.04
CA ARG A 278 -17.53 -3.23 8.75
C ARG A 278 -18.42 -2.68 9.86
N LEU A 279 -19.35 -1.83 9.47
CA LEU A 279 -20.34 -1.21 10.35
C LEU A 279 -21.72 -1.58 9.80
N ASP A 280 -22.43 -2.47 10.48
CA ASP A 280 -23.65 -3.10 9.98
C ASP A 280 -23.43 -3.71 8.57
N GLU A 281 -24.15 -3.24 7.55
CA GLU A 281 -24.02 -3.67 6.15
C GLU A 281 -23.00 -2.87 5.32
N ARG A 282 -22.33 -1.89 5.94
CA ARG A 282 -21.39 -1.01 5.23
C ARG A 282 -19.97 -1.43 5.49
N VAL A 283 -19.21 -1.59 4.41
CA VAL A 283 -17.76 -1.89 4.48
C VAL A 283 -16.99 -0.68 3.96
N LEU A 284 -16.07 -0.20 4.78
CA LEU A 284 -15.13 0.87 4.45
C LEU A 284 -13.72 0.32 4.55
N GLU A 285 -12.94 0.55 3.51
CA GLU A 285 -11.51 0.24 3.51
C GLU A 285 -10.72 1.53 3.35
N GLU A 286 -9.68 1.68 4.16
CA GLU A 286 -8.71 2.76 4.03
C GLU A 286 -7.32 2.16 3.86
N ARG A 287 -6.60 2.56 2.81
CA ARG A 287 -5.21 2.20 2.55
C ARG A 287 -4.32 3.42 2.76
N SER A 288 -3.29 3.27 3.55
CA SER A 288 -2.34 4.33 3.85
C SER A 288 -0.93 3.89 3.49
N LEU A 289 -0.26 4.66 2.62
CA LEU A 289 1.16 4.52 2.40
C LEU A 289 1.90 5.24 3.53
N VAL A 290 2.71 4.51 4.27
CA VAL A 290 3.51 5.05 5.37
C VAL A 290 5.00 4.87 5.12
N GLU A 291 5.79 5.82 5.57
CA GLU A 291 7.25 5.79 5.54
C GLU A 291 7.77 5.67 6.96
N ARG A 292 8.53 4.63 7.24
CA ARG A 292 9.30 4.47 8.46
C ARG A 292 10.65 5.16 8.28
N ARG A 293 10.87 6.21 9.07
CA ARG A 293 12.09 7.00 9.05
C ARG A 293 13.04 6.58 10.17
N ASP A 294 14.24 7.08 10.09
CA ASP A 294 15.19 6.99 11.19
C ASP A 294 14.58 7.60 12.47
N ASN A 295 15.03 7.15 13.65
CA ASN A 295 14.49 7.52 14.98
C ASN A 295 13.06 7.02 15.25
N ALA A 296 12.67 5.92 14.65
CA ALA A 296 11.35 5.29 14.82
C ALA A 296 10.16 6.23 14.54
N ASP A 297 10.32 7.23 13.66
CA ASP A 297 9.22 8.06 13.19
C ASP A 297 8.51 7.39 12.00
N VAL A 298 7.18 7.26 12.07
CA VAL A 298 6.36 6.67 11.00
C VAL A 298 5.41 7.72 10.47
N VAL A 299 5.64 8.17 9.23
CA VAL A 299 4.91 9.27 8.59
C VAL A 299 3.94 8.75 7.55
N VAL A 300 2.69 9.19 7.60
CA VAL A 300 1.69 8.92 6.57
C VAL A 300 1.98 9.80 5.36
N ARG A 301 2.22 9.18 4.21
CA ARG A 301 2.50 9.88 2.95
C ARG A 301 1.29 10.03 2.05
N ARG A 302 0.40 9.03 2.08
CA ARG A 302 -0.84 9.03 1.31
C ARG A 302 -1.89 8.23 2.06
N ARG A 303 -3.14 8.65 1.94
CA ARG A 303 -4.30 7.95 2.49
C ARG A 303 -5.38 7.89 1.42
N GLU A 304 -5.96 6.72 1.22
CA GLU A 304 -6.99 6.46 0.23
C GLU A 304 -8.15 5.72 0.88
N ARG A 305 -9.37 6.17 0.61
CA ARG A 305 -10.59 5.46 1.00
C ARG A 305 -11.13 4.71 -0.20
N ILE A 306 -11.38 3.43 0.00
CA ILE A 306 -11.96 2.55 -0.98
C ILE A 306 -13.34 2.17 -0.45
N ASN A 307 -14.39 2.64 -1.11
CA ASN A 307 -15.74 2.20 -0.78
C ASN A 307 -15.96 0.85 -1.46
N LEU A 308 -15.95 -0.20 -0.67
CA LEU A 308 -16.35 -1.53 -1.14
C LEU A 308 -17.87 -1.57 -1.04
N SER A 309 -18.56 -1.40 -2.17
CA SER A 309 -19.94 -1.88 -2.27
C SER A 309 -19.84 -3.40 -2.33
N GLU A 310 -20.40 -4.13 -1.35
CA GLU A 310 -20.52 -5.57 -1.48
C GLU A 310 -21.25 -5.90 -2.79
N PRO A 311 -20.74 -6.83 -3.61
CA PRO A 311 -21.54 -7.37 -4.71
C PRO A 311 -22.78 -8.04 -4.10
N ARG A 312 -23.96 -7.58 -4.51
CA ARG A 312 -25.25 -8.21 -4.18
C ARG A 312 -25.33 -9.61 -4.71
#